data_a9b577066eace48f3711cf9d3883ce25
#
_entry.id   a9b577066eace48f3711cf9d3883ce25
#
_cell.length_a   1.000
_cell.length_b   1.000
_cell.length_c   1.000
_cell.angle_alpha   90.00
_cell.angle_beta   90.00
_cell.angle_gamma   90.00
#
_symmetry.space_group_name_H-M   'P 1'
#
loop_
_entity.id
_entity.type
_entity.pdbx_description
1 polymer ?
#
loop_
_entity_poly.entity_id
_entity_poly.type
_entity_poly.pdbx_seq_one_letter_code
_entity_poly.pdbx_strand_id
1 'polypeptide(L)'
;MDVENISELLQYGERLTLECKKSQDDLPSSVWETYSAFANTSGGIILLGIKENVKESEMEKRFTPTGITNPNKIVKDFWDTINNRKKVSTNILVDANVKVVEYCGNKVIWIEVPPANYKQRPIYINENLFNGTFKRNFEGDYHCTQDEVKAMLRDASDSGNDGGILDGYTMDDIDLETLKAYRIKFELQNPDHVYNGYDNKEFLRHLGGYSFERNTKKEGLTTAGLLMFGKGLAIRERFDNFRLDYIDKTNLLPGSRWSDRLTYDGTWENNLYTFFSRVIPKLVSDIKRPFKLDGMTRIDDTPVHKAIREAVVNMMIHSDYHITGVLKIEKNDNGFLFSNPGNLKLPILAIYEGDHSVARNPKIQTFFRMIGFGDNIGSGFPAILSAWGEENWRQPDLSENPDLREVNLRLLTISLMPAECSSFLQQHFGIAYTRLSRDEQIILGTAFLENGVSNTRLQTILNLHSTDVGKLLAHLVDQEMLEINARGRWTTYSINNNYTPEPEQTAFEMDESVFDSLNETDKEIYQYIRANSFITTQKVIEITRINTQQGANNALNRLIERNLVKAVRHGRSFIYELV
;
A
#
# COMPACT_ATOMS: atom_id res chain seq x y z
N MET A 1 17.27 -17.74 -3.35
CA MET A 1 17.95 -16.46 -3.06
C MET A 1 19.38 -16.78 -2.74
N ASP A 2 20.29 -16.32 -3.55
CA ASP A 2 21.72 -16.63 -3.46
C ASP A 2 22.45 -15.61 -2.57
N VAL A 3 23.69 -15.96 -2.18
CA VAL A 3 24.57 -15.23 -1.26
C VAL A 3 24.86 -13.77 -1.69
N GLU A 4 24.61 -13.41 -2.97
CA GLU A 4 24.72 -12.04 -3.49
C GLU A 4 23.79 -11.05 -2.80
N ASN A 5 22.78 -11.54 -2.07
CA ASN A 5 21.70 -10.74 -1.51
C ASN A 5 21.96 -10.13 -0.12
N ILE A 6 22.99 -10.58 0.64
CA ILE A 6 23.23 -10.02 2.00
C ILE A 6 23.75 -8.60 1.91
N SER A 7 24.70 -8.32 1.02
CA SER A 7 25.25 -6.96 0.82
C SER A 7 24.14 -5.99 0.40
N GLU A 8 23.31 -6.39 -0.54
CA GLU A 8 22.17 -5.59 -0.99
C GLU A 8 21.15 -5.38 0.13
N LEU A 9 20.83 -6.42 0.89
CA LEU A 9 19.92 -6.32 2.03
C LEU A 9 20.45 -5.37 3.11
N LEU A 10 21.73 -5.44 3.42
CA LEU A 10 22.36 -4.55 4.40
C LEU A 10 22.43 -3.11 3.92
N GLN A 11 22.57 -2.88 2.62
CA GLN A 11 22.69 -1.56 2.02
C GLN A 11 21.32 -0.92 1.74
N TYR A 12 20.38 -1.67 1.15
CA TYR A 12 19.12 -1.16 0.61
C TYR A 12 17.87 -1.71 1.30
N GLY A 13 17.99 -2.72 2.14
CA GLY A 13 16.85 -3.32 2.84
C GLY A 13 16.21 -2.39 3.87
N GLU A 14 14.90 -2.53 4.05
CA GLU A 14 14.18 -1.80 5.08
C GLU A 14 14.60 -2.26 6.48
N ARG A 15 15.00 -1.33 7.35
CA ARG A 15 15.40 -1.62 8.73
C ARG A 15 14.29 -2.20 9.59
N LEU A 16 13.06 -1.90 9.25
CA LEU A 16 11.89 -2.46 9.92
C LEU A 16 11.87 -4.00 9.85
N THR A 17 12.36 -4.56 8.74
CA THR A 17 12.32 -6.01 8.46
C THR A 17 13.69 -6.68 8.55
N LEU A 18 14.70 -6.00 9.10
CA LEU A 18 16.04 -6.54 9.24
C LEU A 18 16.56 -6.38 10.67
N GLU A 19 17.14 -7.46 11.21
CA GLU A 19 17.82 -7.45 12.50
C GLU A 19 19.12 -8.21 12.42
N CYS A 20 20.23 -7.60 12.86
CA CYS A 20 21.55 -8.21 12.90
C CYS A 20 21.98 -8.47 14.36
N LYS A 21 22.46 -9.69 14.65
CA LYS A 21 22.92 -10.07 16.00
C LYS A 21 24.28 -10.76 15.97
N LYS A 22 25.11 -10.41 16.94
CA LYS A 22 26.51 -10.93 17.07
C LYS A 22 26.54 -12.37 17.47
N SER A 23 25.87 -13.28 17.29
CA SER A 23 25.83 -14.68 17.74
C SER A 23 27.09 -15.49 17.39
N GLN A 24 28.24 -15.20 18.01
CA GLN A 24 29.51 -15.86 17.68
C GLN A 24 29.57 -17.29 18.19
N ASP A 25 29.23 -17.52 19.46
CA ASP A 25 29.38 -18.83 20.15
C ASP A 25 28.06 -19.39 20.69
N ASP A 26 27.08 -18.51 20.99
CA ASP A 26 25.80 -18.87 21.56
C ASP A 26 24.66 -18.11 20.89
N LEU A 27 23.44 -18.67 21.00
CA LEU A 27 22.20 -18.05 20.50
C LEU A 27 21.74 -16.95 21.49
N PRO A 28 21.71 -15.67 21.10
CA PRO A 28 21.26 -14.60 21.97
C PRO A 28 19.79 -14.76 22.37
N SER A 29 19.47 -14.56 23.65
CA SER A 29 18.08 -14.65 24.15
C SER A 29 17.14 -13.63 23.48
N SER A 30 17.67 -12.48 23.05
CA SER A 30 16.91 -11.45 22.33
C SER A 30 16.45 -11.85 20.92
N VAL A 31 16.92 -12.99 20.38
CA VAL A 31 16.39 -13.55 19.12
C VAL A 31 14.89 -13.83 19.22
N TRP A 32 14.42 -14.25 20.40
CA TRP A 32 13.02 -14.62 20.61
C TRP A 32 12.08 -13.41 20.68
N GLU A 33 12.56 -12.29 21.21
CA GLU A 33 11.85 -11.01 21.19
C GLU A 33 11.67 -10.55 19.74
N THR A 34 12.75 -10.60 18.94
CA THR A 34 12.72 -10.27 17.51
C THR A 34 11.84 -11.25 16.72
N TYR A 35 11.91 -12.55 16.99
CA TYR A 35 11.04 -13.52 16.36
C TYR A 35 9.55 -13.20 16.62
N SER A 36 9.19 -12.96 17.90
CA SER A 36 7.83 -12.56 18.27
C SER A 36 7.43 -11.25 17.56
N ALA A 37 8.32 -10.25 17.55
CA ALA A 37 8.06 -8.97 16.93
C ALA A 37 7.83 -9.07 15.42
N PHE A 38 8.68 -9.80 14.70
CA PHE A 38 8.54 -10.03 13.25
C PHE A 38 7.28 -10.83 12.94
N ALA A 39 7.04 -11.94 13.65
CA ALA A 39 5.87 -12.76 13.44
C ALA A 39 4.55 -12.01 13.68
N ASN A 40 4.49 -11.11 14.66
CA ASN A 40 3.30 -10.33 14.97
C ASN A 40 3.12 -9.09 14.09
N THR A 41 4.13 -8.72 13.29
CA THR A 41 4.05 -7.55 12.39
C THR A 41 4.17 -7.95 10.91
N SER A 42 5.18 -7.46 10.22
CA SER A 42 5.32 -7.61 8.77
C SER A 42 6.30 -8.73 8.37
N GLY A 43 6.77 -9.53 9.33
CA GLY A 43 7.86 -10.46 9.09
C GLY A 43 9.21 -9.75 9.06
N GLY A 44 10.27 -10.49 8.73
CA GLY A 44 11.60 -9.93 8.59
C GLY A 44 12.70 -10.99 8.56
N ILE A 45 13.94 -10.52 8.48
CA ILE A 45 15.13 -11.34 8.39
C ILE A 45 16.00 -11.09 9.61
N ILE A 46 16.41 -12.16 10.29
CA ILE A 46 17.37 -12.11 11.38
C ILE A 46 18.70 -12.69 10.85
N LEU A 47 19.77 -11.89 10.90
CA LEU A 47 21.12 -12.30 10.53
C LEU A 47 21.94 -12.52 11.81
N LEU A 48 22.35 -13.79 12.08
CA LEU A 48 23.23 -14.11 13.18
C LEU A 48 24.69 -14.19 12.68
N GLY A 49 25.63 -13.65 13.44
CA GLY A 49 27.04 -13.55 13.08
C GLY A 49 27.41 -12.24 12.40
N ILE A 50 26.54 -11.24 12.46
CA ILE A 50 26.80 -9.86 12.03
C ILE A 50 26.58 -8.93 13.22
N LYS A 51 27.57 -8.11 13.55
CA LYS A 51 27.47 -7.08 14.58
C LYS A 51 27.05 -5.78 13.93
N GLU A 52 25.99 -5.17 14.43
CA GLU A 52 25.58 -3.82 14.05
C GLU A 52 26.14 -2.78 15.02
N ASN A 53 26.68 -1.68 14.47
CA ASN A 53 27.07 -0.49 15.20
C ASN A 53 26.09 0.65 14.87
N VAL A 54 25.07 0.80 15.67
CA VAL A 54 23.98 1.78 15.46
C VAL A 54 24.46 3.24 15.43
N LYS A 55 25.64 3.53 15.98
CA LYS A 55 26.21 4.89 16.00
C LYS A 55 26.92 5.27 14.70
N GLU A 56 27.18 4.30 13.84
CA GLU A 56 27.87 4.52 12.57
C GLU A 56 26.86 4.91 11.49
N SER A 57 27.14 6.01 10.80
CA SER A 57 26.28 6.51 9.72
C SER A 57 26.64 5.89 8.37
N GLU A 58 27.91 5.51 8.17
CA GLU A 58 28.36 4.85 6.95
C GLU A 58 27.93 3.38 6.94
N MET A 59 27.15 2.98 5.97
CA MET A 59 26.56 1.63 5.88
C MET A 59 27.62 0.52 5.86
N GLU A 60 28.71 0.72 5.15
CA GLU A 60 29.81 -0.26 5.07
C GLU A 60 30.50 -0.53 6.41
N LYS A 61 30.51 0.46 7.31
CA LYS A 61 31.10 0.36 8.65
C LYS A 61 30.08 -0.02 9.72
N ARG A 62 28.80 0.17 9.43
CA ARG A 62 27.71 -0.13 10.36
C ARG A 62 27.59 -1.63 10.64
N PHE A 63 27.81 -2.48 9.63
CA PHE A 63 27.68 -3.92 9.73
C PHE A 63 29.05 -4.61 9.63
N THR A 64 29.43 -5.27 10.72
CA THR A 64 30.71 -6.00 10.79
C THR A 64 30.44 -7.51 10.87
N PRO A 65 30.81 -8.31 9.86
CA PRO A 65 30.73 -9.77 9.93
C PRO A 65 31.64 -10.30 11.02
N THR A 66 31.08 -10.87 12.08
CA THR A 66 31.86 -11.50 13.19
C THR A 66 31.97 -13.01 13.01
N GLY A 67 31.10 -13.59 12.17
CA GLY A 67 31.02 -15.02 11.97
C GLY A 67 30.46 -15.79 13.16
N ILE A 68 30.21 -17.08 12.93
CA ILE A 68 29.73 -18.04 13.92
C ILE A 68 30.73 -19.21 14.00
N THR A 69 31.21 -19.51 15.18
CA THR A 69 32.23 -20.58 15.41
C THR A 69 31.67 -21.97 15.09
N ASN A 70 30.46 -22.27 15.55
CA ASN A 70 29.79 -23.54 15.29
C ASN A 70 28.32 -23.33 14.82
N PRO A 71 28.10 -23.08 13.52
CA PRO A 71 26.77 -22.85 12.99
C PRO A 71 25.78 -23.99 13.23
N ASN A 72 26.24 -25.24 13.13
CA ASN A 72 25.36 -26.40 13.33
C ASN A 72 24.82 -26.49 14.76
N LYS A 73 25.64 -26.12 15.78
CA LYS A 73 25.20 -26.05 17.17
C LYS A 73 24.10 -24.96 17.31
N ILE A 74 24.38 -23.76 16.80
CA ILE A 74 23.43 -22.62 16.89
C ILE A 74 22.09 -22.93 16.19
N VAL A 75 22.13 -23.54 14.99
CA VAL A 75 20.91 -23.96 14.26
C VAL A 75 20.15 -25.00 15.07
N LYS A 76 20.84 -25.98 15.66
CA LYS A 76 20.17 -26.98 16.52
C LYS A 76 19.53 -26.33 17.74
N ASP A 77 20.26 -25.49 18.46
CA ASP A 77 19.78 -24.80 19.66
C ASP A 77 18.56 -23.88 19.32
N PHE A 78 18.58 -23.29 18.13
CA PHE A 78 17.46 -22.49 17.62
C PHE A 78 16.22 -23.37 17.41
N TRP A 79 16.32 -24.50 16.69
CA TRP A 79 15.19 -25.39 16.46
C TRP A 79 14.68 -26.07 17.76
N ASP A 80 15.57 -26.44 18.66
CA ASP A 80 15.18 -27.00 19.96
C ASP A 80 14.41 -25.97 20.80
N THR A 81 14.78 -24.71 20.73
CA THR A 81 14.13 -23.63 21.50
C THR A 81 12.81 -23.19 20.89
N ILE A 82 12.74 -22.99 19.56
CA ILE A 82 11.50 -22.52 18.91
C ILE A 82 10.36 -23.55 19.01
N ASN A 83 10.71 -24.84 19.06
CA ASN A 83 9.75 -25.93 19.25
C ASN A 83 9.38 -26.17 20.72
N ASN A 84 10.04 -25.51 21.65
CA ASN A 84 9.70 -25.58 23.07
C ASN A 84 8.60 -24.57 23.42
N ARG A 85 7.36 -25.04 23.58
CA ARG A 85 6.17 -24.21 23.87
C ARG A 85 6.29 -23.36 25.16
N LYS A 86 7.17 -23.75 26.10
CA LYS A 86 7.48 -22.91 27.27
C LYS A 86 8.32 -21.69 26.93
N LYS A 87 9.02 -21.73 25.78
CA LYS A 87 9.85 -20.63 25.31
C LYS A 87 9.17 -19.80 24.23
N VAL A 88 8.56 -20.44 23.24
CA VAL A 88 7.86 -19.80 22.12
C VAL A 88 6.49 -20.44 21.94
N SER A 89 5.45 -19.65 21.94
CA SER A 89 4.06 -20.13 21.89
C SER A 89 3.75 -20.94 20.62
N THR A 90 4.30 -20.54 19.49
CA THR A 90 4.05 -21.19 18.20
C THR A 90 5.26 -21.01 17.28
N ASN A 91 5.71 -22.12 16.69
CA ASN A 91 6.67 -22.11 15.61
C ASN A 91 5.94 -21.96 14.26
N ILE A 92 6.28 -20.94 13.49
CA ILE A 92 5.74 -20.67 12.13
C ILE A 92 6.77 -20.89 11.03
N LEU A 93 8.00 -21.30 11.38
CA LEU A 93 9.07 -21.53 10.43
C LEU A 93 9.10 -22.97 9.92
N VAL A 94 9.59 -23.10 8.70
CA VAL A 94 9.96 -24.37 8.08
C VAL A 94 11.47 -24.41 7.83
N ASP A 95 12.04 -25.58 7.54
CA ASP A 95 13.49 -25.76 7.35
C ASP A 95 14.09 -24.77 6.34
N ALA A 96 13.35 -24.45 5.29
CA ALA A 96 13.77 -23.51 4.24
C ALA A 96 14.01 -22.07 4.75
N ASN A 97 13.42 -21.71 5.90
CA ASN A 97 13.54 -20.37 6.49
C ASN A 97 14.86 -20.17 7.24
N VAL A 98 15.62 -21.23 7.56
CA VAL A 98 16.86 -21.14 8.33
C VAL A 98 18.01 -21.70 7.50
N LYS A 99 18.97 -20.87 7.13
CA LYS A 99 20.09 -21.23 6.25
C LYS A 99 21.41 -20.78 6.84
N VAL A 100 22.44 -21.60 6.68
CA VAL A 100 23.83 -21.19 6.92
C VAL A 100 24.39 -20.70 5.60
N VAL A 101 24.83 -19.47 5.56
CA VAL A 101 25.37 -18.80 4.37
C VAL A 101 26.78 -18.28 4.67
N GLU A 102 27.61 -18.09 3.66
CA GLU A 102 28.92 -17.47 3.78
C GLU A 102 28.85 -16.01 3.35
N TYR A 103 29.33 -15.09 4.20
CA TYR A 103 29.36 -13.67 3.92
C TYR A 103 30.72 -13.08 4.34
N CYS A 104 31.45 -12.46 3.42
CA CYS A 104 32.81 -11.92 3.63
C CYS A 104 33.75 -12.94 4.30
N GLY A 105 33.73 -14.22 3.87
CA GLY A 105 34.56 -15.29 4.42
C GLY A 105 34.12 -15.79 5.81
N ASN A 106 33.00 -15.34 6.32
CA ASN A 106 32.46 -15.73 7.63
C ASN A 106 31.13 -16.51 7.44
N LYS A 107 30.89 -17.50 8.32
CA LYS A 107 29.61 -18.22 8.36
C LYS A 107 28.60 -17.41 9.14
N VAL A 108 27.46 -17.14 8.53
CA VAL A 108 26.32 -16.38 9.04
C VAL A 108 25.07 -17.25 8.97
N ILE A 109 24.15 -17.14 9.93
CA ILE A 109 22.86 -17.80 9.84
C ILE A 109 21.82 -16.77 9.43
N TRP A 110 21.11 -17.10 8.36
CA TRP A 110 19.96 -16.36 7.84
C TRP A 110 18.68 -17.00 8.35
N ILE A 111 17.84 -16.24 9.03
CA ILE A 111 16.53 -16.68 9.52
C ILE A 111 15.48 -15.75 8.92
N GLU A 112 14.64 -16.29 8.05
CA GLU A 112 13.51 -15.58 7.46
C GLU A 112 12.26 -15.85 8.28
N VAL A 113 11.74 -14.83 8.94
CA VAL A 113 10.52 -14.92 9.75
C VAL A 113 9.36 -14.34 8.96
N PRO A 114 8.43 -15.15 8.44
CA PRO A 114 7.25 -14.64 7.77
C PRO A 114 6.31 -13.96 8.78
N PRO A 115 5.40 -13.06 8.35
CA PRO A 115 4.33 -12.59 9.21
C PRO A 115 3.41 -13.78 9.56
N ALA A 116 3.10 -13.96 10.84
CA ALA A 116 2.19 -15.01 11.27
C ALA A 116 0.79 -14.77 10.71
N ASN A 117 0.09 -15.86 10.37
CA ASN A 117 -1.32 -15.78 10.04
C ASN A 117 -2.09 -15.18 11.23
N TYR A 118 -3.14 -14.38 10.97
CA TYR A 118 -3.94 -13.74 12.01
C TYR A 118 -4.50 -14.74 13.04
N LYS A 119 -4.78 -16.00 12.65
CA LYS A 119 -5.20 -17.08 13.55
C LYS A 119 -4.11 -17.58 14.50
N GLN A 120 -2.86 -17.35 14.17
CA GLN A 120 -1.71 -17.75 14.98
C GLN A 120 -1.22 -16.64 15.91
N ARG A 121 -1.68 -15.40 15.67
CA ARG A 121 -1.35 -14.24 16.52
C ARG A 121 -2.21 -14.24 17.77
N PRO A 122 -1.67 -13.80 18.92
CA PRO A 122 -0.30 -13.33 19.12
C PRO A 122 0.71 -14.46 19.29
N ILE A 123 1.90 -14.28 18.71
CA ILE A 123 3.08 -15.10 19.00
C ILE A 123 3.78 -14.47 20.21
N TYR A 124 3.90 -15.22 21.30
CA TYR A 124 4.50 -14.73 22.55
C TYR A 124 5.57 -15.68 23.07
N ILE A 125 6.41 -15.19 23.98
CA ILE A 125 7.52 -15.94 24.57
C ILE A 125 7.33 -16.14 26.08
N ASN A 126 8.02 -17.18 26.61
CA ASN A 126 8.11 -17.49 28.05
C ASN A 126 6.74 -17.69 28.73
N GLU A 127 5.77 -18.32 28.05
CA GLU A 127 4.41 -18.56 28.54
C GLU A 127 3.67 -17.29 29.02
N ASN A 128 4.12 -16.10 28.60
CA ASN A 128 3.56 -14.84 29.05
C ASN A 128 2.88 -14.09 27.91
N LEU A 129 1.57 -14.29 27.78
CA LEU A 129 0.76 -13.71 26.72
C LEU A 129 0.84 -12.17 26.65
N PHE A 130 0.74 -11.48 27.79
CA PHE A 130 0.67 -10.02 27.80
C PHE A 130 2.05 -9.33 27.82
N ASN A 131 3.02 -9.91 28.52
CA ASN A 131 4.37 -9.32 28.62
C ASN A 131 5.39 -10.01 27.73
N GLY A 132 5.04 -11.10 27.05
CA GLY A 132 5.91 -11.83 26.14
C GLY A 132 5.54 -11.64 24.68
N THR A 133 4.53 -10.81 24.36
CA THR A 133 4.14 -10.48 22.99
C THR A 133 4.84 -9.19 22.56
N PHE A 134 5.59 -9.27 21.47
CA PHE A 134 6.35 -8.15 20.94
C PHE A 134 5.83 -7.72 19.56
N LYS A 135 6.04 -6.46 19.23
CA LYS A 135 5.83 -5.85 17.92
C LYS A 135 7.09 -5.16 17.44
N ARG A 136 7.31 -5.16 16.15
CA ARG A 136 8.37 -4.39 15.52
C ARG A 136 7.88 -2.96 15.31
N ASN A 137 8.60 -2.00 15.84
CA ASN A 137 8.35 -0.59 15.59
C ASN A 137 9.69 0.12 15.43
N PHE A 138 9.82 0.92 14.37
CA PHE A 138 11.11 1.49 14.01
C PHE A 138 12.17 0.38 13.83
N GLU A 139 13.37 0.52 14.41
CA GLU A 139 14.44 -0.50 14.39
C GLU A 139 14.44 -1.37 15.67
N GLY A 140 13.38 -1.33 16.50
CA GLY A 140 13.32 -1.98 17.80
C GLY A 140 12.15 -2.94 18.00
N ASP A 141 12.34 -3.87 18.95
CA ASP A 141 11.33 -4.81 19.41
C ASP A 141 10.72 -4.27 20.71
N TYR A 142 9.41 -4.02 20.69
CA TYR A 142 8.67 -3.42 21.80
C TYR A 142 7.55 -4.33 22.27
N HIS A 143 7.25 -4.33 23.56
CA HIS A 143 6.10 -5.02 24.09
C HIS A 143 4.79 -4.48 23.47
N CYS A 144 3.91 -5.39 23.09
CA CYS A 144 2.53 -5.01 22.75
C CYS A 144 1.80 -4.52 24.00
N THR A 145 0.92 -3.54 23.84
CA THR A 145 -0.03 -3.15 24.89
C THR A 145 -1.06 -4.27 25.12
N GLN A 146 -1.70 -4.28 26.29
CA GLN A 146 -2.76 -5.26 26.56
C GLN A 146 -3.90 -5.18 25.53
N ASP A 147 -4.22 -3.99 25.04
CA ASP A 147 -5.30 -3.80 24.07
C ASP A 147 -4.91 -4.29 22.67
N GLU A 148 -3.64 -4.22 22.29
CA GLU A 148 -3.14 -4.84 21.06
C GLU A 148 -3.21 -6.37 21.15
N VAL A 149 -2.81 -6.95 22.27
CA VAL A 149 -2.91 -8.40 22.49
C VAL A 149 -4.38 -8.86 22.47
N LYS A 150 -5.28 -8.15 23.15
CA LYS A 150 -6.73 -8.45 23.11
C LYS A 150 -7.30 -8.35 21.69
N ALA A 151 -6.85 -7.38 20.89
CA ALA A 151 -7.27 -7.24 19.50
C ALA A 151 -6.82 -8.43 18.66
N MET A 152 -5.55 -8.87 18.79
CA MET A 152 -5.04 -10.07 18.12
C MET A 152 -5.86 -11.32 18.47
N LEU A 153 -6.21 -11.49 19.75
CA LEU A 153 -7.04 -12.61 20.21
C LEU A 153 -8.46 -12.58 19.61
N ARG A 154 -9.08 -11.39 19.53
CA ARG A 154 -10.38 -11.23 18.87
C ARG A 154 -10.29 -11.57 17.39
N ASP A 155 -9.26 -11.06 16.71
CA ASP A 155 -9.04 -11.31 15.28
C ASP A 155 -8.76 -12.78 14.95
N ALA A 156 -8.19 -13.53 15.90
CA ALA A 156 -7.96 -14.97 15.78
C ALA A 156 -9.23 -15.82 15.96
N SER A 157 -10.31 -15.23 16.46
CA SER A 157 -11.58 -15.96 16.70
C SER A 157 -12.24 -16.41 15.38
N ASP A 158 -12.68 -17.67 15.34
CA ASP A 158 -13.38 -18.23 14.18
C ASP A 158 -14.79 -17.66 13.98
N SER A 159 -15.42 -17.13 15.03
CA SER A 159 -16.76 -16.51 14.95
C SER A 159 -16.77 -15.10 14.36
N GLY A 160 -15.59 -14.51 14.10
CA GLY A 160 -15.46 -13.09 13.78
C GLY A 160 -15.73 -12.19 15.00
N ASN A 161 -15.63 -10.87 14.80
CA ASN A 161 -15.81 -9.89 15.88
C ASN A 161 -17.27 -9.46 16.06
N ASP A 162 -18.17 -9.84 15.15
CA ASP A 162 -19.55 -9.35 15.06
C ASP A 162 -20.64 -10.39 15.34
N GLY A 163 -20.27 -11.66 15.55
CA GLY A 163 -21.21 -12.76 15.76
C GLY A 163 -21.65 -12.97 17.23
N GLY A 164 -21.01 -12.30 18.19
CA GLY A 164 -21.32 -12.44 19.62
C GLY A 164 -22.69 -11.90 19.99
N ILE A 165 -23.44 -12.65 20.84
CA ILE A 165 -24.72 -12.20 21.40
C ILE A 165 -24.45 -11.10 22.43
N LEU A 166 -25.18 -10.01 22.35
CA LEU A 166 -25.10 -8.88 23.26
C LEU A 166 -26.11 -9.08 24.40
N ASP A 167 -25.63 -9.01 25.65
CA ASP A 167 -26.45 -9.18 26.83
C ASP A 167 -27.44 -8.04 27.03
N GLY A 168 -28.72 -8.37 27.15
CA GLY A 168 -29.79 -7.40 27.39
C GLY A 168 -30.30 -6.70 26.13
N TYR A 169 -29.69 -6.93 24.94
CA TYR A 169 -30.14 -6.34 23.69
C TYR A 169 -31.14 -7.24 22.96
N THR A 170 -32.26 -6.67 22.59
CA THR A 170 -33.42 -7.36 22.00
C THR A 170 -33.87 -6.73 20.70
N MET A 171 -34.97 -7.22 20.15
CA MET A 171 -35.60 -6.59 18.96
C MET A 171 -36.10 -5.16 19.22
N ASP A 172 -36.27 -4.76 20.48
CA ASP A 172 -36.68 -3.40 20.84
C ASP A 172 -35.57 -2.37 20.61
N ASP A 173 -34.34 -2.83 20.52
CA ASP A 173 -33.17 -1.98 20.21
C ASP A 173 -32.95 -1.76 18.71
N ILE A 174 -33.74 -2.43 17.87
CA ILE A 174 -33.70 -2.28 16.41
C ILE A 174 -34.56 -1.08 15.96
N ASP A 175 -34.01 -0.30 15.03
CA ASP A 175 -34.78 0.67 14.25
C ASP A 175 -35.52 -0.05 13.12
N LEU A 176 -36.84 -0.16 13.28
CA LEU A 176 -37.68 -0.90 12.34
C LEU A 176 -37.75 -0.27 10.95
N GLU A 177 -37.60 1.05 10.83
CA GLU A 177 -37.60 1.73 9.55
C GLU A 177 -36.32 1.41 8.77
N THR A 178 -35.18 1.40 9.43
CA THR A 178 -33.91 0.95 8.83
C THR A 178 -33.99 -0.51 8.37
N LEU A 179 -34.51 -1.40 9.23
CA LEU A 179 -34.66 -2.81 8.87
C LEU A 179 -35.65 -3.02 7.71
N LYS A 180 -36.75 -2.29 7.68
CA LYS A 180 -37.73 -2.30 6.58
C LYS A 180 -37.08 -1.85 5.25
N ALA A 181 -36.33 -0.75 5.27
CA ALA A 181 -35.61 -0.27 4.08
C ALA A 181 -34.61 -1.31 3.54
N TYR A 182 -33.91 -2.00 4.45
CA TYR A 182 -33.01 -3.10 4.07
C TYR A 182 -33.79 -4.28 3.47
N ARG A 183 -34.91 -4.69 4.06
CA ARG A 183 -35.75 -5.79 3.56
C ARG A 183 -36.30 -5.52 2.17
N ILE A 184 -36.72 -4.27 1.88
CA ILE A 184 -37.13 -3.88 0.53
C ILE A 184 -35.98 -4.06 -0.47
N LYS A 185 -34.77 -3.63 -0.10
CA LYS A 185 -33.59 -3.81 -0.95
C LYS A 185 -33.24 -5.28 -1.15
N PHE A 186 -33.34 -6.09 -0.07
CA PHE A 186 -33.14 -7.54 -0.13
C PHE A 186 -34.14 -8.23 -1.06
N GLU A 187 -35.44 -7.92 -0.97
CA GLU A 187 -36.51 -8.47 -1.81
C GLU A 187 -36.30 -8.12 -3.28
N LEU A 188 -35.92 -6.86 -3.58
CA LEU A 188 -35.59 -6.42 -4.95
C LEU A 188 -34.43 -7.20 -5.55
N GLN A 189 -33.41 -7.53 -4.75
CA GLN A 189 -32.26 -8.29 -5.20
C GLN A 189 -32.54 -9.80 -5.27
N ASN A 190 -33.44 -10.31 -4.42
CA ASN A 190 -33.73 -11.74 -4.24
C ASN A 190 -35.25 -11.97 -4.18
N PRO A 191 -36.01 -11.76 -5.27
CA PRO A 191 -37.48 -11.74 -5.23
C PRO A 191 -38.12 -13.08 -4.78
N ASP A 192 -37.51 -14.20 -5.13
CA ASP A 192 -38.02 -15.55 -4.80
C ASP A 192 -37.38 -16.16 -3.55
N HIS A 193 -36.66 -15.39 -2.75
CA HIS A 193 -35.94 -15.93 -1.60
C HIS A 193 -36.89 -16.21 -0.43
N VAL A 194 -36.75 -17.39 0.17
CA VAL A 194 -37.62 -17.86 1.27
C VAL A 194 -37.65 -16.90 2.49
N TYR A 195 -36.57 -16.13 2.69
CA TYR A 195 -36.50 -15.19 3.82
C TYR A 195 -37.43 -13.98 3.66
N ASN A 196 -37.98 -13.72 2.49
CA ASN A 196 -38.97 -12.66 2.28
C ASN A 196 -40.24 -12.90 3.11
N GLY A 197 -40.58 -14.17 3.34
CA GLY A 197 -41.76 -14.57 4.15
C GLY A 197 -41.53 -14.62 5.66
N TYR A 198 -40.29 -14.43 6.15
CA TYR A 198 -40.01 -14.48 7.59
C TYR A 198 -40.39 -13.19 8.30
N ASP A 199 -40.70 -13.29 9.58
CA ASP A 199 -40.80 -12.13 10.46
C ASP A 199 -39.39 -11.47 10.65
N ASN A 200 -39.36 -10.31 11.27
CA ASN A 200 -38.13 -9.56 11.45
C ASN A 200 -37.09 -10.30 12.29
N LYS A 201 -37.50 -11.03 13.34
CA LYS A 201 -36.60 -11.76 14.21
C LYS A 201 -35.98 -12.96 13.50
N GLU A 202 -36.79 -13.77 12.81
CA GLU A 202 -36.30 -14.93 12.04
C GLU A 202 -35.48 -14.48 10.84
N PHE A 203 -35.85 -13.38 10.15
CA PHE A 203 -35.06 -12.79 9.09
C PHE A 203 -33.64 -12.42 9.59
N LEU A 204 -33.54 -11.67 10.68
CA LEU A 204 -32.26 -11.30 11.27
C LEU A 204 -31.48 -12.54 11.76
N ARG A 205 -32.17 -13.54 12.30
CA ARG A 205 -31.55 -14.78 12.76
C ARG A 205 -30.87 -15.54 11.64
N HIS A 206 -31.50 -15.67 10.49
CA HIS A 206 -30.93 -16.33 9.33
C HIS A 206 -29.75 -15.57 8.73
N LEU A 207 -29.73 -14.25 8.83
CA LEU A 207 -28.62 -13.41 8.37
C LEU A 207 -27.51 -13.21 9.42
N GLY A 208 -27.73 -13.67 10.67
CA GLY A 208 -26.76 -13.57 11.75
C GLY A 208 -26.84 -12.28 12.56
N GLY A 209 -27.92 -11.47 12.41
CA GLY A 209 -28.16 -10.28 13.24
C GLY A 209 -28.83 -10.58 14.58
N TYR A 210 -29.44 -11.74 14.70
CA TYR A 210 -29.99 -12.29 15.93
C TYR A 210 -29.49 -13.72 16.09
N SER A 211 -29.20 -14.16 17.31
CA SER A 211 -28.66 -15.50 17.55
C SER A 211 -29.25 -16.15 18.78
N PHE A 212 -29.20 -17.49 18.81
CA PHE A 212 -29.54 -18.32 19.94
C PHE A 212 -28.41 -19.32 20.22
N GLU A 213 -27.76 -19.18 21.36
CA GLU A 213 -26.71 -20.07 21.78
C GLU A 213 -27.30 -21.32 22.49
N ARG A 214 -27.09 -22.49 21.89
CA ARG A 214 -27.72 -23.73 22.33
C ARG A 214 -27.28 -24.20 23.73
N ASN A 215 -26.01 -23.96 24.07
CA ASN A 215 -25.42 -24.43 25.32
C ASN A 215 -25.92 -23.61 26.52
N THR A 216 -25.95 -22.29 26.40
CA THR A 216 -26.36 -21.36 27.47
C THR A 216 -27.84 -21.02 27.41
N LYS A 217 -28.53 -21.39 26.31
CA LYS A 217 -29.92 -20.98 25.97
C LYS A 217 -30.11 -19.47 25.90
N LYS A 218 -29.03 -18.73 25.71
CA LYS A 218 -29.01 -17.29 25.58
C LYS A 218 -29.46 -16.90 24.18
N GLU A 219 -30.35 -15.92 24.08
CA GLU A 219 -30.73 -15.35 22.78
C GLU A 219 -30.70 -13.82 22.83
N GLY A 220 -30.45 -13.19 21.70
CA GLY A 220 -30.40 -11.73 21.59
C GLY A 220 -29.82 -11.25 20.30
N LEU A 221 -29.74 -9.93 20.17
CA LEU A 221 -29.02 -9.30 19.04
C LEU A 221 -27.55 -9.67 19.09
N THR A 222 -27.00 -9.87 17.90
CA THR A 222 -25.54 -9.92 17.73
C THR A 222 -24.97 -8.51 17.56
N THR A 223 -23.67 -8.39 17.72
CA THR A 223 -22.95 -7.14 17.39
C THR A 223 -23.29 -6.66 15.97
N ALA A 224 -23.33 -7.57 15.00
CA ALA A 224 -23.70 -7.24 13.62
C ALA A 224 -25.13 -6.69 13.50
N GLY A 225 -26.11 -7.33 14.14
CA GLY A 225 -27.51 -6.88 14.11
C GLY A 225 -27.68 -5.48 14.70
N LEU A 226 -27.05 -5.23 15.84
CA LEU A 226 -27.07 -3.92 16.50
C LEU A 226 -26.40 -2.85 15.64
N LEU A 227 -25.18 -3.10 15.12
CA LEU A 227 -24.45 -2.13 14.30
C LEU A 227 -25.15 -1.82 12.98
N MET A 228 -25.77 -2.83 12.35
CA MET A 228 -26.43 -2.65 11.06
C MET A 228 -27.78 -1.93 11.18
N PHE A 229 -28.57 -2.23 12.20
CA PHE A 229 -29.98 -1.81 12.27
C PHE A 229 -30.39 -1.22 13.63
N GLY A 230 -29.46 -1.09 14.56
CA GLY A 230 -29.77 -0.62 15.91
C GLY A 230 -30.19 0.86 15.92
N LYS A 231 -30.98 1.20 16.96
CA LYS A 231 -31.20 2.59 17.34
C LYS A 231 -29.87 3.22 17.79
N GLY A 232 -29.62 4.44 17.39
CA GLY A 232 -28.36 5.12 17.68
C GLY A 232 -28.04 5.25 19.18
N LEU A 233 -29.04 5.31 20.05
CA LEU A 233 -28.85 5.27 21.50
C LEU A 233 -28.29 3.91 21.94
N ALA A 234 -28.94 2.82 21.58
CA ALA A 234 -28.55 1.47 21.92
C ALA A 234 -27.13 1.12 21.43
N ILE A 235 -26.77 1.60 20.22
CA ILE A 235 -25.40 1.45 19.69
C ILE A 235 -24.40 2.18 20.60
N ARG A 236 -24.66 3.44 21.00
CA ARG A 236 -23.74 4.21 21.83
C ARG A 236 -23.62 3.68 23.26
N GLU A 237 -24.67 3.08 23.81
CA GLU A 237 -24.60 2.42 25.11
C GLU A 237 -23.66 1.21 25.11
N ARG A 238 -23.48 0.56 23.94
CA ARG A 238 -22.58 -0.59 23.80
C ARG A 238 -21.19 -0.21 23.28
N PHE A 239 -21.13 0.80 22.40
CA PHE A 239 -19.93 1.27 21.72
C PHE A 239 -19.78 2.79 21.90
N ASP A 240 -19.25 3.23 23.03
CA ASP A 240 -19.14 4.65 23.43
C ASP A 240 -18.49 5.54 22.38
N ASN A 241 -17.56 4.97 21.59
CA ASN A 241 -16.77 5.69 20.60
C ASN A 241 -17.24 5.44 19.16
N PHE A 242 -18.41 4.86 18.96
CA PHE A 242 -18.92 4.61 17.61
C PHE A 242 -19.27 5.91 16.91
N ARG A 243 -18.54 6.21 15.83
CA ARG A 243 -18.71 7.43 15.02
C ARG A 243 -18.64 7.11 13.54
N LEU A 244 -19.57 7.72 12.80
CA LEU A 244 -19.67 7.66 11.34
C LEU A 244 -19.64 9.09 10.81
N ASP A 245 -18.63 9.44 10.02
CA ASP A 245 -18.46 10.78 9.46
C ASP A 245 -18.20 10.72 7.95
N TYR A 246 -18.94 11.52 7.21
CA TYR A 246 -18.62 11.86 5.82
C TYR A 246 -18.40 13.37 5.73
N ILE A 247 -17.33 13.77 5.05
CA ILE A 247 -16.90 15.15 4.90
C ILE A 247 -16.61 15.39 3.41
N ASP A 248 -17.35 16.29 2.78
CA ASP A 248 -17.09 16.76 1.43
C ASP A 248 -16.25 18.04 1.49
N LYS A 249 -15.13 18.02 0.80
CA LYS A 249 -14.19 19.14 0.69
C LYS A 249 -14.04 19.59 -0.77
N THR A 250 -14.95 19.21 -1.64
CA THR A 250 -14.93 19.65 -3.04
C THR A 250 -15.36 21.10 -3.15
N ASN A 251 -14.72 21.86 -4.05
CA ASN A 251 -15.04 23.25 -4.34
C ASN A 251 -15.13 24.14 -3.09
N LEU A 252 -14.19 24.00 -2.16
CA LEU A 252 -14.21 24.74 -0.89
C LEU A 252 -14.14 26.26 -1.11
N LEU A 253 -15.07 26.98 -0.51
CA LEU A 253 -14.97 28.43 -0.40
C LEU A 253 -13.90 28.85 0.60
N PRO A 254 -13.20 29.99 0.40
CA PRO A 254 -12.21 30.49 1.35
C PRO A 254 -12.80 30.59 2.77
N GLY A 255 -12.13 29.95 3.74
CA GLY A 255 -12.54 29.92 5.14
C GLY A 255 -13.53 28.81 5.52
N SER A 256 -14.07 28.05 4.55
CA SER A 256 -14.93 26.90 4.81
C SER A 256 -14.09 25.66 5.13
N ARG A 257 -14.58 24.82 6.05
CA ARG A 257 -13.96 23.53 6.40
C ARG A 257 -14.48 22.35 5.59
N TRP A 258 -15.69 22.45 5.06
CA TRP A 258 -16.39 21.47 4.22
C TRP A 258 -17.43 22.17 3.36
N SER A 259 -17.78 21.58 2.24
CA SER A 259 -18.91 21.98 1.39
C SER A 259 -20.19 21.23 1.76
N ASP A 260 -20.04 19.94 2.18
CA ASP A 260 -21.14 19.11 2.69
C ASP A 260 -20.60 18.17 3.79
N ARG A 261 -21.48 17.75 4.70
CA ARG A 261 -21.13 16.85 5.79
C ARG A 261 -22.31 15.96 6.18
N LEU A 262 -22.02 14.68 6.47
CA LEU A 262 -22.96 13.76 7.11
C LEU A 262 -22.33 13.26 8.41
N THR A 263 -22.74 13.84 9.52
CA THR A 263 -22.36 13.44 10.90
C THR A 263 -23.66 13.23 11.68
N TYR A 264 -23.63 12.38 12.68
CA TYR A 264 -24.78 12.18 13.53
C TYR A 264 -25.16 13.47 14.27
N ASP A 265 -26.40 13.91 14.06
CA ASP A 265 -26.98 15.13 14.63
C ASP A 265 -28.32 14.88 15.37
N GLY A 266 -28.71 13.61 15.51
CA GLY A 266 -29.97 13.20 16.14
C GLY A 266 -31.17 13.13 15.17
N THR A 267 -31.01 13.51 13.90
CA THR A 267 -32.09 13.48 12.90
C THR A 267 -32.23 12.12 12.19
N TRP A 268 -31.31 11.22 12.42
CA TRP A 268 -31.28 9.88 11.83
C TRP A 268 -30.64 8.86 12.76
N GLU A 269 -30.93 7.59 12.57
CA GLU A 269 -30.33 6.54 13.38
C GLU A 269 -28.90 6.25 12.93
N ASN A 270 -27.95 6.38 13.87
CA ASN A 270 -26.50 6.26 13.64
C ASN A 270 -26.09 4.80 13.53
N ASN A 271 -26.64 4.07 12.55
CA ASN A 271 -26.26 2.69 12.25
C ASN A 271 -25.61 2.58 10.86
N LEU A 272 -24.98 1.45 10.59
CA LEU A 272 -24.18 1.25 9.37
C LEU A 272 -25.03 1.29 8.11
N TYR A 273 -26.24 0.69 8.12
CA TYR A 273 -27.06 0.66 6.92
C TYR A 273 -27.63 2.03 6.57
N THR A 274 -28.07 2.81 7.56
CA THR A 274 -28.55 4.18 7.34
C THR A 274 -27.40 5.07 6.81
N PHE A 275 -26.21 4.95 7.42
CA PHE A 275 -25.04 5.70 6.94
C PHE A 275 -24.69 5.32 5.49
N PHE A 276 -24.60 4.02 5.18
CA PHE A 276 -24.36 3.52 3.83
C PHE A 276 -25.36 4.10 2.82
N SER A 277 -26.65 4.02 3.13
CA SER A 277 -27.71 4.47 2.23
C SER A 277 -27.67 5.97 1.96
N ARG A 278 -27.20 6.77 2.93
CA ARG A 278 -27.08 8.23 2.81
C ARG A 278 -25.78 8.69 2.15
N VAL A 279 -24.68 7.96 2.39
CA VAL A 279 -23.36 8.39 1.91
C VAL A 279 -23.12 8.01 0.44
N ILE A 280 -23.60 6.85 0.00
CA ILE A 280 -23.37 6.39 -1.38
C ILE A 280 -23.85 7.40 -2.43
N PRO A 281 -25.09 7.94 -2.39
CA PRO A 281 -25.52 8.95 -3.36
C PRO A 281 -24.61 10.18 -3.40
N LYS A 282 -24.09 10.63 -2.24
CA LYS A 282 -23.19 11.79 -2.14
C LYS A 282 -21.81 11.51 -2.75
N LEU A 283 -21.28 10.30 -2.58
CA LEU A 283 -19.99 9.91 -3.13
C LEU A 283 -20.01 9.82 -4.65
N VAL A 284 -21.10 9.32 -5.23
CA VAL A 284 -21.18 9.05 -6.67
C VAL A 284 -21.84 10.18 -7.48
N SER A 285 -22.30 11.27 -6.83
CA SER A 285 -23.06 12.36 -7.47
C SER A 285 -22.33 12.99 -8.66
N ASP A 286 -21.01 13.18 -8.53
CA ASP A 286 -20.21 13.94 -9.50
C ASP A 286 -19.40 13.02 -10.45
N ILE A 287 -19.54 11.70 -10.28
CA ILE A 287 -18.86 10.75 -11.16
C ILE A 287 -19.52 10.74 -12.51
N LYS A 288 -18.73 10.96 -13.56
CA LYS A 288 -19.21 10.93 -14.94
C LYS A 288 -19.87 9.59 -15.25
N ARG A 289 -21.10 9.64 -15.75
CA ARG A 289 -21.84 8.48 -16.23
C ARG A 289 -21.79 8.49 -17.77
N PRO A 290 -20.85 7.75 -18.38
CA PRO A 290 -20.82 7.65 -19.83
C PRO A 290 -22.14 6.99 -20.30
N PHE A 291 -22.68 7.46 -21.41
CA PHE A 291 -23.85 6.83 -22.02
C PHE A 291 -23.41 5.47 -22.61
N LYS A 292 -23.65 4.39 -21.86
CA LYS A 292 -23.46 3.01 -22.33
C LYS A 292 -24.82 2.30 -22.32
N LEU A 293 -25.09 1.55 -23.37
CA LEU A 293 -26.26 0.68 -23.46
C LEU A 293 -25.81 -0.77 -23.40
N ASP A 294 -26.50 -1.58 -22.61
CA ASP A 294 -26.47 -3.03 -22.71
C ASP A 294 -27.80 -3.49 -23.27
N GLY A 295 -27.80 -3.82 -24.56
CA GLY A 295 -29.01 -3.99 -25.33
C GLY A 295 -29.84 -2.69 -25.37
N MET A 296 -31.07 -2.72 -24.81
CA MET A 296 -31.95 -1.56 -24.69
C MET A 296 -31.89 -0.87 -23.32
N THR A 297 -31.09 -1.37 -22.38
CA THR A 297 -31.03 -0.83 -21.02
C THR A 297 -29.81 0.07 -20.85
N ARG A 298 -30.02 1.26 -20.32
CA ARG A 298 -28.93 2.17 -19.96
C ARG A 298 -28.17 1.63 -18.76
N ILE A 299 -26.84 1.52 -18.89
CA ILE A 299 -25.95 1.20 -17.77
C ILE A 299 -25.60 2.51 -17.07
N ASP A 300 -26.24 2.76 -15.93
CA ASP A 300 -25.93 3.92 -15.08
C ASP A 300 -24.78 3.64 -14.10
N ASP A 301 -24.28 2.41 -14.04
CA ASP A 301 -23.35 1.91 -13.04
C ASP A 301 -22.00 1.55 -13.66
N THR A 302 -21.03 2.45 -13.57
CA THR A 302 -19.68 2.24 -14.10
C THR A 302 -18.84 1.39 -13.13
N PRO A 303 -17.70 0.81 -13.58
CA PRO A 303 -16.73 0.15 -12.68
C PRO A 303 -16.33 1.04 -11.49
N VAL A 304 -16.15 2.35 -11.70
CA VAL A 304 -15.82 3.32 -10.64
C VAL A 304 -16.94 3.42 -9.59
N HIS A 305 -18.20 3.46 -10.00
CA HIS A 305 -19.33 3.47 -9.05
C HIS A 305 -19.35 2.21 -8.19
N LYS A 306 -19.10 1.03 -8.80
CA LYS A 306 -19.01 -0.24 -8.09
C LYS A 306 -17.83 -0.24 -7.12
N ALA A 307 -16.65 0.22 -7.55
CA ALA A 307 -15.45 0.29 -6.75
C ALA A 307 -15.59 1.21 -5.52
N ILE A 308 -16.28 2.35 -5.65
CA ILE A 308 -16.53 3.24 -4.50
C ILE A 308 -17.47 2.58 -3.50
N ARG A 309 -18.55 1.92 -3.96
CA ARG A 309 -19.41 1.15 -3.04
C ARG A 309 -18.66 0.04 -2.35
N GLU A 310 -17.81 -0.68 -3.07
CA GLU A 310 -16.96 -1.73 -2.53
C GLU A 310 -16.00 -1.15 -1.45
N ALA A 311 -15.40 0.02 -1.68
CA ALA A 311 -14.56 0.69 -0.70
C ALA A 311 -15.32 1.03 0.60
N VAL A 312 -16.56 1.53 0.50
CA VAL A 312 -17.41 1.81 1.67
C VAL A 312 -17.75 0.53 2.42
N VAL A 313 -18.12 -0.52 1.70
CA VAL A 313 -18.48 -1.82 2.29
C VAL A 313 -17.25 -2.44 2.97
N ASN A 314 -16.09 -2.42 2.31
CA ASN A 314 -14.83 -2.93 2.89
C ASN A 314 -14.43 -2.17 4.16
N MET A 315 -14.57 -0.84 4.18
CA MET A 315 -14.34 -0.03 5.36
C MET A 315 -15.21 -0.52 6.55
N MET A 316 -16.49 -0.84 6.30
CA MET A 316 -17.41 -1.32 7.34
C MET A 316 -17.11 -2.76 7.78
N ILE A 317 -16.80 -3.65 6.83
CA ILE A 317 -16.53 -5.08 7.08
C ILE A 317 -15.23 -5.27 7.86
N HIS A 318 -14.22 -4.43 7.60
CA HIS A 318 -12.88 -4.57 8.17
C HIS A 318 -12.62 -3.72 9.41
N SER A 319 -13.55 -2.86 9.82
CA SER A 319 -13.43 -2.05 11.05
C SER A 319 -13.38 -2.89 12.32
N ASP A 320 -12.54 -2.50 13.28
CA ASP A 320 -12.61 -2.96 14.67
C ASP A 320 -13.49 -2.02 15.50
N TYR A 321 -14.73 -2.40 15.71
CA TYR A 321 -15.71 -1.62 16.48
C TYR A 321 -15.47 -1.62 17.99
N HIS A 322 -14.49 -2.39 18.48
CA HIS A 322 -14.15 -2.50 19.90
C HIS A 322 -13.05 -1.51 20.33
N ILE A 323 -12.49 -0.75 19.39
CA ILE A 323 -11.46 0.24 19.68
C ILE A 323 -11.97 1.64 19.40
N THR A 324 -11.33 2.64 20.02
CA THR A 324 -11.62 4.04 19.75
C THR A 324 -11.20 4.39 18.32
N GLY A 325 -12.09 5.00 17.56
CA GLY A 325 -11.81 5.45 16.19
C GLY A 325 -13.07 5.93 15.50
N VAL A 326 -12.91 6.45 14.30
CA VAL A 326 -13.99 6.99 13.47
C VAL A 326 -13.97 6.30 12.13
N LEU A 327 -15.12 5.78 11.69
CA LEU A 327 -15.30 5.45 10.28
C LEU A 327 -15.51 6.77 9.53
N LYS A 328 -14.49 7.20 8.81
CA LYS A 328 -14.48 8.50 8.16
C LYS A 328 -14.29 8.35 6.66
N ILE A 329 -15.11 9.06 5.91
CA ILE A 329 -14.97 9.21 4.47
C ILE A 329 -14.77 10.69 4.18
N GLU A 330 -13.66 11.02 3.54
CA GLU A 330 -13.40 12.35 3.01
C GLU A 330 -13.42 12.33 1.50
N LYS A 331 -14.18 13.23 0.88
CA LYS A 331 -14.20 13.48 -0.55
C LYS A 331 -13.54 14.84 -0.80
N ASN A 332 -12.67 14.93 -1.79
CA ASN A 332 -12.06 16.19 -2.22
C ASN A 332 -11.97 16.24 -3.75
N ASP A 333 -11.47 17.34 -4.30
CA ASP A 333 -11.38 17.55 -5.75
C ASP A 333 -10.51 16.48 -6.46
N ASN A 334 -9.60 15.84 -5.76
CA ASN A 334 -8.64 14.87 -6.30
C ASN A 334 -8.99 13.40 -5.97
N GLY A 335 -10.10 13.14 -5.25
CA GLY A 335 -10.50 11.77 -4.92
C GLY A 335 -11.11 11.58 -3.55
N PHE A 336 -10.89 10.39 -2.99
CA PHE A 336 -11.54 9.93 -1.77
C PHE A 336 -10.52 9.35 -0.79
N LEU A 337 -10.79 9.55 0.50
CA LEU A 337 -10.08 8.89 1.60
C LEU A 337 -11.10 8.16 2.48
N PHE A 338 -10.92 6.86 2.64
CA PHE A 338 -11.68 6.01 3.54
C PHE A 338 -10.80 5.62 4.70
N SER A 339 -11.21 5.94 5.92
CA SER A 339 -10.46 5.63 7.14
C SER A 339 -11.32 4.80 8.09
N ASN A 340 -10.78 3.71 8.61
CA ASN A 340 -11.47 2.88 9.58
C ASN A 340 -10.54 2.43 10.72
N PRO A 341 -11.07 2.30 11.97
CA PRO A 341 -10.31 1.78 13.08
C PRO A 341 -9.96 0.31 12.91
N GLY A 342 -8.77 -0.07 13.39
CA GLY A 342 -8.23 -1.43 13.35
C GLY A 342 -6.90 -1.52 12.62
N ASN A 343 -6.40 -2.76 12.51
CA ASN A 343 -5.20 -3.11 11.76
C ASN A 343 -5.56 -4.08 10.63
N LEU A 344 -4.75 -4.17 9.62
CA LEU A 344 -4.93 -5.15 8.56
C LEU A 344 -4.74 -6.58 9.10
N LYS A 345 -5.62 -7.50 8.72
CA LYS A 345 -5.49 -8.93 9.06
C LYS A 345 -4.54 -9.67 8.11
N LEU A 346 -4.36 -9.15 6.91
CA LEU A 346 -3.48 -9.67 5.87
C LEU A 346 -2.39 -8.65 5.54
N PRO A 347 -1.21 -9.09 5.08
CA PRO A 347 -0.20 -8.19 4.53
C PRO A 347 -0.73 -7.38 3.35
N ILE A 348 -0.30 -6.14 3.20
CA ILE A 348 -0.75 -5.23 2.15
C ILE A 348 -0.57 -5.86 0.76
N LEU A 349 0.59 -6.44 0.46
CA LEU A 349 0.87 -7.07 -0.83
C LEU A 349 -0.12 -8.19 -1.16
N ALA A 350 -0.45 -9.04 -0.19
CA ALA A 350 -1.44 -10.11 -0.38
C ALA A 350 -2.85 -9.56 -0.68
N ILE A 351 -3.19 -8.36 -0.16
CA ILE A 351 -4.45 -7.70 -0.49
C ILE A 351 -4.45 -7.18 -1.93
N TYR A 352 -3.31 -6.65 -2.40
CA TYR A 352 -3.16 -6.19 -3.80
C TYR A 352 -3.17 -7.35 -4.80
N GLU A 353 -2.58 -8.49 -4.45
CA GLU A 353 -2.59 -9.71 -5.29
C GLU A 353 -4.00 -10.32 -5.43
N GLY A 354 -4.84 -10.15 -4.40
CA GLY A 354 -6.22 -10.62 -4.43
C GLY A 354 -6.42 -11.95 -3.73
N ASP A 355 -6.56 -13.03 -4.26
CA ASP A 355 -6.76 -14.43 -3.84
C ASP A 355 -7.26 -14.72 -2.41
N HIS A 356 -7.06 -13.82 -1.46
CA HIS A 356 -7.42 -13.99 -0.05
C HIS A 356 -8.20 -12.79 0.49
N SER A 357 -9.32 -13.07 1.15
CA SER A 357 -10.08 -12.08 1.92
C SER A 357 -10.45 -12.65 3.28
N VAL A 358 -10.20 -11.89 4.33
CA VAL A 358 -10.54 -12.27 5.71
C VAL A 358 -11.32 -11.13 6.36
N ALA A 359 -12.64 -11.24 6.34
CA ALA A 359 -13.51 -10.28 6.98
C ALA A 359 -13.27 -10.27 8.50
N ARG A 360 -13.18 -9.09 9.12
CA ARG A 360 -13.23 -8.95 10.58
C ARG A 360 -14.65 -9.14 11.07
N ASN A 361 -15.63 -8.67 10.30
CA ASN A 361 -17.04 -8.71 10.62
C ASN A 361 -17.82 -9.52 9.56
N PRO A 362 -17.77 -10.85 9.58
CA PRO A 362 -18.35 -11.71 8.54
C PRO A 362 -19.88 -11.67 8.50
N LYS A 363 -20.56 -11.32 9.59
CA LYS A 363 -22.02 -11.15 9.58
C LYS A 363 -22.42 -9.84 8.90
N ILE A 364 -21.70 -8.75 9.14
CA ILE A 364 -21.87 -7.49 8.41
C ILE A 364 -21.61 -7.72 6.92
N GLN A 365 -20.57 -8.48 6.56
CA GLN A 365 -20.32 -8.87 5.16
C GLN A 365 -21.51 -9.62 4.56
N THR A 366 -22.11 -10.57 5.31
CA THR A 366 -23.29 -11.32 4.86
C THR A 366 -24.45 -10.38 4.57
N PHE A 367 -24.72 -9.39 5.43
CA PHE A 367 -25.77 -8.41 5.17
C PHE A 367 -25.55 -7.64 3.86
N PHE A 368 -24.35 -7.13 3.62
CA PHE A 368 -24.06 -6.41 2.39
C PHE A 368 -24.14 -7.31 1.14
N ARG A 369 -23.61 -8.54 1.23
CA ARG A 369 -23.67 -9.51 0.14
C ARG A 369 -25.11 -9.84 -0.26
N MET A 370 -26.01 -9.99 0.70
CA MET A 370 -27.42 -10.34 0.43
C MET A 370 -28.20 -9.23 -0.25
N ILE A 371 -27.67 -8.02 -0.29
CA ILE A 371 -28.25 -6.90 -1.05
C ILE A 371 -27.40 -6.49 -2.27
N GLY A 372 -26.49 -7.40 -2.71
CA GLY A 372 -25.70 -7.27 -3.94
C GLY A 372 -24.42 -6.42 -3.81
N PHE A 373 -23.82 -6.34 -2.60
CA PHE A 373 -22.54 -5.67 -2.38
C PHE A 373 -21.55 -6.61 -1.70
N GLY A 374 -20.28 -6.58 -2.13
CA GLY A 374 -19.24 -7.44 -1.54
C GLY A 374 -19.36 -8.91 -1.96
N ASP A 375 -19.60 -9.19 -3.22
CA ASP A 375 -20.09 -10.49 -3.74
C ASP A 375 -19.03 -11.62 -3.74
N ASN A 376 -17.74 -11.34 -3.79
CA ASN A 376 -16.74 -12.40 -3.98
C ASN A 376 -15.60 -12.34 -2.96
N ILE A 377 -15.28 -13.50 -2.42
CA ILE A 377 -14.10 -13.68 -1.56
C ILE A 377 -12.83 -13.35 -2.38
N GLY A 378 -12.12 -12.30 -1.96
CA GLY A 378 -10.84 -11.90 -2.56
C GLY A 378 -10.90 -11.01 -3.80
N SER A 379 -12.07 -10.75 -4.41
CA SER A 379 -12.18 -9.93 -5.62
C SER A 379 -12.46 -8.44 -5.37
N GLY A 380 -12.78 -8.04 -4.15
CA GLY A 380 -13.21 -6.67 -3.82
C GLY A 380 -12.12 -5.62 -4.09
N PHE A 381 -10.94 -5.80 -3.50
CA PHE A 381 -9.84 -4.87 -3.71
C PHE A 381 -9.26 -4.92 -5.13
N PRO A 382 -9.02 -6.10 -5.77
CA PRO A 382 -8.69 -6.18 -7.19
C PRO A 382 -9.68 -5.50 -8.12
N ALA A 383 -10.99 -5.55 -7.83
CA ALA A 383 -11.98 -4.81 -8.61
C ALA A 383 -11.82 -3.28 -8.51
N ILE A 384 -11.43 -2.77 -7.32
CA ILE A 384 -11.08 -1.36 -7.15
C ILE A 384 -9.83 -1.03 -7.97
N LEU A 385 -8.77 -1.87 -7.93
CA LEU A 385 -7.56 -1.67 -8.72
C LEU A 385 -7.84 -1.63 -10.22
N SER A 386 -8.66 -2.59 -10.73
CA SER A 386 -9.05 -2.64 -12.14
C SER A 386 -9.80 -1.40 -12.57
N ALA A 387 -10.82 -0.98 -11.79
CA ALA A 387 -11.61 0.20 -12.10
C ALA A 387 -10.78 1.50 -12.19
N TRP A 388 -9.79 1.65 -11.31
CA TRP A 388 -8.85 2.79 -11.33
C TRP A 388 -7.87 2.70 -12.49
N GLY A 389 -7.39 1.48 -12.81
CA GLY A 389 -6.51 1.22 -13.95
C GLY A 389 -7.18 1.51 -15.29
N GLU A 390 -8.47 1.16 -15.47
CA GLU A 390 -9.24 1.45 -16.68
C GLU A 390 -9.36 2.95 -16.96
N GLU A 391 -9.42 3.79 -15.92
CA GLU A 391 -9.47 5.25 -16.03
C GLU A 391 -8.07 5.89 -16.14
N ASN A 392 -6.99 5.09 -16.11
CA ASN A 392 -5.60 5.56 -16.04
C ASN A 392 -5.32 6.51 -14.86
N TRP A 393 -6.03 6.31 -13.75
CA TRP A 393 -5.80 7.05 -12.51
C TRP A 393 -4.68 6.44 -11.69
N ARG A 394 -4.19 7.23 -10.72
CA ARG A 394 -3.19 6.75 -9.76
C ARG A 394 -3.72 5.54 -9.01
N GLN A 395 -2.86 4.53 -8.90
CA GLN A 395 -3.22 3.29 -8.22
C GLN A 395 -3.72 3.55 -6.80
N PRO A 396 -4.81 2.91 -6.36
CA PRO A 396 -5.31 2.97 -5.00
C PRO A 396 -4.19 2.75 -3.97
N ASP A 397 -4.18 3.54 -2.90
CA ASP A 397 -3.19 3.50 -1.83
C ASP A 397 -3.84 2.98 -0.54
N LEU A 398 -3.52 1.75 -0.18
CA LEU A 398 -3.92 1.14 1.10
C LEU A 398 -2.76 1.23 2.07
N SER A 399 -2.98 1.91 3.18
CA SER A 399 -1.96 2.11 4.21
C SER A 399 -2.52 1.87 5.61
N GLU A 400 -1.62 1.57 6.54
CA GLU A 400 -1.93 1.33 7.94
C GLU A 400 -1.18 2.33 8.80
N ASN A 401 -1.88 2.96 9.73
CA ASN A 401 -1.26 3.75 10.79
C ASN A 401 -1.36 2.98 12.12
N PRO A 402 -0.31 2.26 12.52
CA PRO A 402 -0.36 1.43 13.72
C PRO A 402 -0.43 2.22 15.02
N ASP A 403 0.06 3.46 15.05
CA ASP A 403 0.02 4.30 16.25
C ASP A 403 -1.41 4.76 16.54
N LEU A 404 -2.15 5.09 15.49
CA LEU A 404 -3.58 5.41 15.58
C LEU A 404 -4.48 4.18 15.46
N ARG A 405 -3.93 3.01 15.12
CA ARG A 405 -4.67 1.78 14.82
C ARG A 405 -5.76 2.05 13.78
N GLU A 406 -5.36 2.65 12.68
CA GLU A 406 -6.24 3.10 11.61
C GLU A 406 -5.76 2.56 10.27
N VAL A 407 -6.68 2.07 9.46
CA VAL A 407 -6.45 1.69 8.06
C VAL A 407 -7.02 2.77 7.16
N ASN A 408 -6.23 3.19 6.20
CA ASN A 408 -6.57 4.23 5.23
C ASN A 408 -6.53 3.69 3.80
N LEU A 409 -7.62 3.87 3.06
CA LEU A 409 -7.67 3.63 1.63
C LEU A 409 -7.86 4.97 0.91
N ARG A 410 -6.85 5.38 0.15
CA ARG A 410 -6.90 6.58 -0.68
C ARG A 410 -7.15 6.20 -2.14
N LEU A 411 -8.19 6.77 -2.72
CA LEU A 411 -8.59 6.57 -4.11
C LEU A 411 -8.49 7.91 -4.85
N LEU A 412 -7.36 8.14 -5.53
CA LEU A 412 -7.13 9.39 -6.26
C LEU A 412 -7.70 9.29 -7.69
N THR A 413 -8.45 10.32 -8.10
CA THR A 413 -9.06 10.45 -9.44
C THR A 413 -8.22 11.34 -10.36
N ILE A 414 -6.91 11.32 -10.16
CA ILE A 414 -5.93 12.05 -10.97
C ILE A 414 -5.07 11.07 -11.77
N SER A 415 -4.59 11.52 -12.93
CA SER A 415 -3.69 10.72 -13.77
C SER A 415 -2.44 10.24 -13.00
N LEU A 416 -1.88 9.10 -13.38
CA LEU A 416 -0.63 8.58 -12.83
C LEU A 416 0.50 9.60 -12.88
N MET A 417 0.62 10.32 -14.01
CA MET A 417 1.58 11.41 -14.22
C MET A 417 0.84 12.58 -14.88
N PRO A 418 0.21 13.48 -14.11
CA PRO A 418 -0.40 14.68 -14.65
C PRO A 418 0.63 15.54 -15.42
N ALA A 419 0.19 16.21 -16.47
CA ALA A 419 1.07 17.06 -17.28
C ALA A 419 1.76 18.16 -16.44
N GLU A 420 1.04 18.72 -15.48
CA GLU A 420 1.57 19.72 -14.53
C GLU A 420 2.71 19.16 -13.67
N CYS A 421 2.57 17.92 -13.18
CA CYS A 421 3.62 17.24 -12.44
C CYS A 421 4.86 17.01 -13.31
N SER A 422 4.68 16.45 -14.51
CA SER A 422 5.79 16.23 -15.45
C SER A 422 6.51 17.54 -15.82
N SER A 423 5.74 18.61 -16.05
CA SER A 423 6.30 19.93 -16.36
C SER A 423 7.08 20.50 -15.17
N PHE A 424 6.55 20.38 -13.95
CA PHE A 424 7.25 20.81 -12.75
C PHE A 424 8.57 20.05 -12.57
N LEU A 425 8.55 18.71 -12.65
CA LEU A 425 9.75 17.89 -12.46
C LEU A 425 10.80 18.18 -13.53
N GLN A 426 10.38 18.39 -14.78
CA GLN A 426 11.28 18.73 -15.86
C GLN A 426 11.90 20.12 -15.67
N GLN A 427 11.13 21.09 -15.19
CA GLN A 427 11.64 22.43 -14.87
C GLN A 427 12.58 22.41 -13.66
N HIS A 428 12.24 21.65 -12.63
CA HIS A 428 12.97 21.60 -11.36
C HIS A 428 14.30 20.86 -11.47
N PHE A 429 14.34 19.72 -12.18
CA PHE A 429 15.52 18.87 -12.32
C PHE A 429 16.25 19.03 -13.67
N GLY A 430 15.67 19.74 -14.63
CA GLY A 430 16.28 20.00 -15.94
C GLY A 430 16.59 18.72 -16.72
N ILE A 431 17.78 18.70 -17.34
CA ILE A 431 18.24 17.57 -18.16
C ILE A 431 18.38 16.28 -17.32
N ALA A 432 18.73 16.37 -16.04
CA ALA A 432 18.88 15.21 -15.18
C ALA A 432 17.59 14.38 -15.13
N TYR A 433 16.40 14.99 -15.09
CA TYR A 433 15.12 14.30 -15.14
C TYR A 433 14.92 13.49 -16.42
N THR A 434 15.37 14.00 -17.58
CA THR A 434 15.20 13.31 -18.87
C THR A 434 16.09 12.07 -19.02
N ARG A 435 17.17 11.98 -18.22
CA ARG A 435 18.09 10.84 -18.20
C ARG A 435 17.63 9.69 -17.31
N LEU A 436 16.64 9.95 -16.45
CA LEU A 436 16.08 8.94 -15.53
C LEU A 436 15.30 7.86 -16.27
N SER A 437 15.34 6.66 -15.73
CA SER A 437 14.47 5.57 -16.16
C SER A 437 12.99 5.93 -15.92
N ARG A 438 12.07 5.22 -16.59
CA ARG A 438 10.63 5.41 -16.39
C ARG A 438 10.22 5.20 -14.92
N ASP A 439 10.81 4.21 -14.26
CA ASP A 439 10.48 3.89 -12.87
C ASP A 439 10.92 5.02 -11.92
N GLU A 440 12.10 5.58 -12.13
CA GLU A 440 12.60 6.73 -11.37
C GLU A 440 11.75 7.98 -11.60
N GLN A 441 11.29 8.24 -12.82
CA GLN A 441 10.35 9.32 -13.11
C GLN A 441 9.01 9.12 -12.38
N ILE A 442 8.50 7.88 -12.31
CA ILE A 442 7.29 7.54 -11.55
C ILE A 442 7.52 7.74 -10.05
N ILE A 443 8.69 7.39 -9.52
CA ILE A 443 9.05 7.62 -8.12
C ILE A 443 9.01 9.11 -7.80
N LEU A 444 9.68 9.95 -8.58
CA LEU A 444 9.67 11.40 -8.39
C LEU A 444 8.26 11.98 -8.52
N GLY A 445 7.51 11.57 -9.54
CA GLY A 445 6.12 11.98 -9.70
C GLY A 445 5.23 11.58 -8.52
N THR A 446 5.46 10.41 -7.95
CA THR A 446 4.74 9.95 -6.78
C THR A 446 5.11 10.75 -5.54
N ALA A 447 6.41 10.98 -5.32
CA ALA A 447 6.89 11.78 -4.20
C ALA A 447 6.35 13.22 -4.25
N PHE A 448 6.24 13.81 -5.43
CA PHE A 448 5.66 15.14 -5.64
C PHE A 448 4.15 15.17 -5.33
N LEU A 449 3.39 14.25 -5.92
CA LEU A 449 1.93 14.25 -5.85
C LEU A 449 1.38 13.80 -4.48
N GLU A 450 2.11 12.93 -3.78
CA GLU A 450 1.70 12.39 -2.48
C GLU A 450 2.41 13.10 -1.30
N ASN A 451 3.23 14.13 -1.58
CA ASN A 451 4.04 14.86 -0.58
C ASN A 451 4.96 13.94 0.23
N GLY A 452 5.53 12.97 -0.43
CA GLY A 452 6.41 11.96 0.11
C GLY A 452 5.94 10.54 -0.18
N VAL A 453 6.87 9.62 -0.35
CA VAL A 453 6.59 8.23 -0.73
C VAL A 453 7.43 7.26 0.10
N SER A 454 6.86 6.10 0.43
CA SER A 454 7.58 5.00 1.10
C SER A 454 7.97 3.91 0.11
N ASN A 455 8.95 3.08 0.49
CA ASN A 455 9.34 1.90 -0.29
C ASN A 455 8.13 0.97 -0.49
N THR A 456 7.35 0.68 0.54
CA THR A 456 6.15 -0.19 0.45
C THR A 456 5.14 0.35 -0.58
N ARG A 457 4.91 1.67 -0.59
CA ARG A 457 4.02 2.30 -1.59
C ARG A 457 4.54 2.11 -3.01
N LEU A 458 5.84 2.25 -3.22
CA LEU A 458 6.47 2.08 -4.53
C LEU A 458 6.45 0.63 -5.00
N GLN A 459 6.60 -0.35 -4.12
CA GLN A 459 6.44 -1.76 -4.45
C GLN A 459 5.08 -2.03 -5.11
N THR A 460 4.01 -1.43 -4.58
CA THR A 460 2.65 -1.60 -5.15
C THR A 460 2.48 -0.92 -6.51
N ILE A 461 3.13 0.23 -6.74
CA ILE A 461 3.01 1.00 -7.99
C ILE A 461 3.87 0.41 -9.11
N LEU A 462 5.12 0.04 -8.78
CA LEU A 462 6.11 -0.43 -9.76
C LEU A 462 6.07 -1.95 -9.94
N ASN A 463 5.41 -2.68 -9.03
CA ASN A 463 5.43 -4.15 -8.96
C ASN A 463 6.86 -4.71 -8.91
N LEU A 464 7.71 -4.08 -8.09
CA LEU A 464 9.10 -4.45 -7.86
C LEU A 464 9.31 -4.95 -6.44
N HIS A 465 10.36 -5.76 -6.24
CA HIS A 465 10.77 -6.20 -4.90
C HIS A 465 11.33 -5.02 -4.08
N SER A 466 11.19 -5.08 -2.75
CA SER A 466 11.63 -4.03 -1.81
C SER A 466 13.09 -3.60 -2.01
N THR A 467 14.00 -4.55 -2.27
CA THR A 467 15.42 -4.24 -2.51
C THR A 467 15.66 -3.47 -3.81
N ASP A 468 14.90 -3.78 -4.87
CA ASP A 468 15.05 -3.09 -6.16
C ASP A 468 14.50 -1.66 -6.08
N VAL A 469 13.35 -1.49 -5.41
CA VAL A 469 12.84 -0.16 -5.06
C VAL A 469 13.85 0.60 -4.20
N GLY A 470 14.47 -0.07 -3.22
CA GLY A 470 15.51 0.50 -2.38
C GLY A 470 16.71 1.03 -3.17
N LYS A 471 17.16 0.31 -4.21
CA LYS A 471 18.24 0.75 -5.11
C LYS A 471 17.86 2.02 -5.89
N LEU A 472 16.65 2.05 -6.45
CA LEU A 472 16.15 3.22 -7.18
C LEU A 472 16.04 4.46 -6.27
N LEU A 473 15.52 4.27 -5.05
CA LEU A 473 15.43 5.34 -4.05
C LEU A 473 16.81 5.84 -3.63
N ALA A 474 17.76 4.93 -3.37
CA ALA A 474 19.13 5.30 -3.02
C ALA A 474 19.79 6.09 -4.16
N HIS A 475 19.64 5.64 -5.39
CA HIS A 475 20.16 6.37 -6.57
C HIS A 475 19.58 7.78 -6.66
N LEU A 476 18.26 7.97 -6.48
CA LEU A 476 17.65 9.29 -6.52
C LEU A 476 18.06 10.20 -5.34
N VAL A 477 18.37 9.61 -4.17
CA VAL A 477 18.93 10.34 -3.02
C VAL A 477 20.39 10.73 -3.29
N ASP A 478 21.20 9.83 -3.86
CA ASP A 478 22.58 10.12 -4.24
C ASP A 478 22.69 11.19 -5.33
N GLN A 479 21.67 11.27 -6.20
CA GLN A 479 21.52 12.36 -7.19
C GLN A 479 20.94 13.65 -6.58
N GLU A 480 20.75 13.71 -5.27
CA GLU A 480 20.16 14.85 -4.55
C GLU A 480 18.75 15.24 -5.02
N MET A 481 18.05 14.35 -5.75
CA MET A 481 16.67 14.61 -6.22
C MET A 481 15.62 14.32 -5.16
N LEU A 482 15.91 13.39 -4.25
CA LEU A 482 15.06 13.06 -3.11
C LEU A 482 15.77 13.34 -1.78
N GLU A 483 14.99 13.75 -0.79
CA GLU A 483 15.40 13.87 0.60
C GLU A 483 14.71 12.80 1.45
N ILE A 484 15.43 12.30 2.46
CA ILE A 484 14.90 11.34 3.43
C ILE A 484 14.30 12.12 4.60
N ASN A 485 12.97 12.05 4.78
CA ASN A 485 12.26 12.83 5.81
C ASN A 485 12.32 12.21 7.21
N ALA A 486 12.32 10.86 7.29
CA ALA A 486 12.40 10.14 8.54
C ALA A 486 13.14 8.84 8.33
N ARG A 487 13.74 8.28 9.40
CA ARG A 487 14.38 6.97 9.37
C ARG A 487 13.51 5.95 10.10
N GLY A 488 13.55 4.69 9.67
CA GLY A 488 12.78 3.60 10.29
C GLY A 488 11.44 3.33 9.60
N ARG A 489 10.43 2.90 10.35
CA ARG A 489 9.12 2.48 9.82
C ARG A 489 8.41 3.54 8.95
N TRP A 490 8.65 4.81 9.26
CA TRP A 490 8.05 5.95 8.57
C TRP A 490 9.03 6.62 7.63
N THR A 491 10.03 5.87 7.14
CA THR A 491 10.92 6.42 6.13
C THR A 491 10.12 6.79 4.89
N THR A 492 10.08 8.08 4.62
CA THR A 492 9.51 8.64 3.40
C THR A 492 10.54 9.46 2.69
N TYR A 493 10.38 9.53 1.39
CA TYR A 493 11.26 10.25 0.48
C TYR A 493 10.44 11.36 -0.16
N SER A 494 10.87 12.59 -0.05
CA SER A 494 10.22 13.75 -0.68
C SER A 494 11.13 14.40 -1.70
N ILE A 495 10.55 15.17 -2.59
CA ILE A 495 11.32 15.99 -3.55
C ILE A 495 12.25 16.93 -2.79
N ASN A 496 13.52 16.93 -3.16
CA ASN A 496 14.47 17.92 -2.68
C ASN A 496 14.19 19.28 -3.33
N ASN A 497 13.54 20.16 -2.59
CA ASN A 497 13.20 21.50 -3.05
C ASN A 497 14.42 22.43 -3.22
N ASN A 498 15.58 22.06 -2.65
CA ASN A 498 16.83 22.81 -2.74
C ASN A 498 17.75 22.29 -3.86
N TYR A 499 17.26 21.36 -4.69
CA TYR A 499 18.02 20.83 -5.81
C TYR A 499 18.48 21.97 -6.72
N THR A 500 19.76 22.01 -7.00
CA THR A 500 20.34 22.96 -7.95
C THR A 500 20.70 22.16 -9.19
N PRO A 501 19.99 22.34 -10.32
CA PRO A 501 20.38 21.68 -11.56
C PRO A 501 21.84 21.98 -11.85
N GLU A 502 22.60 20.95 -12.24
CA GLU A 502 23.92 21.21 -12.82
C GLU A 502 23.73 22.28 -13.90
N PRO A 503 24.55 23.32 -13.90
CA PRO A 503 24.49 24.30 -15.00
C PRO A 503 24.56 23.51 -16.30
N GLU A 504 23.59 23.72 -17.19
CA GLU A 504 23.72 23.18 -18.55
C GLU A 504 25.17 23.35 -18.90
N GLN A 505 25.89 22.23 -19.05
CA GLN A 505 27.17 22.30 -19.72
C GLN A 505 26.81 22.83 -21.10
N THR A 506 26.92 24.13 -21.22
CA THR A 506 26.74 24.85 -22.46
C THR A 506 27.50 24.03 -23.49
N ALA A 507 26.73 23.44 -24.39
CA ALA A 507 27.21 22.58 -25.45
C ALA A 507 28.61 23.10 -25.85
N PHE A 508 29.60 22.21 -25.80
CA PHE A 508 30.97 22.48 -26.15
C PHE A 508 31.00 23.62 -27.17
N GLU A 509 31.51 24.79 -26.77
CA GLU A 509 31.81 25.82 -27.76
C GLU A 509 32.84 25.20 -28.66
N MET A 510 32.39 24.65 -29.79
CA MET A 510 33.26 24.17 -30.83
C MET A 510 34.12 25.35 -31.24
N ASP A 511 35.41 25.16 -31.20
CA ASP A 511 36.35 26.16 -31.70
C ASP A 511 35.81 26.70 -33.03
N GLU A 512 35.55 27.99 -33.12
CA GLU A 512 34.98 28.63 -34.31
C GLU A 512 35.73 28.19 -35.59
N SER A 513 37.02 27.92 -35.48
CA SER A 513 37.84 27.41 -36.58
C SER A 513 37.41 26.03 -37.09
N VAL A 514 36.90 25.15 -36.23
CA VAL A 514 36.41 23.80 -36.60
C VAL A 514 35.02 23.92 -37.24
N PHE A 515 34.15 24.78 -36.72
CA PHE A 515 32.85 25.04 -37.31
C PHE A 515 32.96 25.66 -38.70
N ASP A 516 33.86 26.62 -38.88
CA ASP A 516 34.11 27.26 -40.18
C ASP A 516 34.68 26.28 -41.21
N SER A 517 35.37 25.24 -40.79
CA SER A 517 35.91 24.19 -41.67
C SER A 517 34.83 23.20 -42.18
N LEU A 518 33.60 23.21 -41.65
CA LEU A 518 32.52 22.38 -42.11
C LEU A 518 31.88 22.90 -43.39
N ASN A 519 31.43 22.00 -44.26
CA ASN A 519 30.59 22.39 -45.39
C ASN A 519 29.19 22.82 -44.93
N GLU A 520 28.45 23.53 -45.80
CA GLU A 520 27.13 24.09 -45.46
C GLU A 520 26.13 23.04 -44.91
N THR A 521 26.10 21.85 -45.50
CA THR A 521 25.23 20.75 -45.09
C THR A 521 25.59 20.23 -43.70
N ASP A 522 26.87 20.06 -43.41
CA ASP A 522 27.35 19.59 -42.13
C ASP A 522 27.12 20.66 -41.02
N LYS A 523 27.19 21.95 -41.37
CA LYS A 523 26.82 23.07 -40.50
C LYS A 523 25.33 23.05 -40.16
N GLU A 524 24.46 22.85 -41.15
CA GLU A 524 23.00 22.76 -40.96
C GLU A 524 22.65 21.61 -40.03
N ILE A 525 23.25 20.42 -40.21
CA ILE A 525 23.04 19.25 -39.37
C ILE A 525 23.52 19.53 -37.92
N TYR A 526 24.72 20.06 -37.77
CA TYR A 526 25.29 20.37 -36.46
C TYR A 526 24.46 21.40 -35.70
N GLN A 527 24.06 22.49 -36.36
CA GLN A 527 23.20 23.52 -35.77
C GLN A 527 21.84 22.94 -35.35
N TYR A 528 21.27 22.05 -36.17
CA TYR A 528 20.03 21.40 -35.84
C TYR A 528 20.16 20.51 -34.59
N ILE A 529 21.23 19.70 -34.50
CA ILE A 529 21.45 18.83 -33.31
C ILE A 529 21.67 19.71 -32.06
N ARG A 530 22.41 20.83 -32.20
CA ARG A 530 22.63 21.80 -31.11
C ARG A 530 21.33 22.39 -30.58
N ALA A 531 20.38 22.67 -31.46
CA ALA A 531 19.09 23.26 -31.10
C ALA A 531 18.06 22.21 -30.59
N ASN A 532 18.18 20.95 -31.02
CA ASN A 532 17.14 19.93 -30.80
C ASN A 532 17.67 18.67 -30.07
N SER A 533 18.93 18.68 -29.61
CA SER A 533 19.65 17.61 -28.88
C SER A 533 20.01 16.38 -29.74
N PHE A 534 19.21 16.00 -30.71
CA PHE A 534 19.48 14.87 -31.61
C PHE A 534 18.90 15.08 -33.00
N ILE A 535 19.35 14.27 -33.97
CA ILE A 535 18.80 14.22 -35.33
C ILE A 535 18.64 12.76 -35.79
N THR A 536 17.67 12.51 -36.67
CA THR A 536 17.51 11.23 -37.37
C THR A 536 17.94 11.37 -38.84
N THR A 537 18.30 10.26 -39.50
CA THR A 537 18.64 10.24 -40.91
C THR A 537 17.53 10.86 -41.79
N GLN A 538 16.28 10.62 -41.43
CA GLN A 538 15.13 11.18 -42.14
C GLN A 538 15.05 12.70 -41.97
N LYS A 539 15.34 13.20 -40.76
CA LYS A 539 15.34 14.65 -40.49
C LYS A 539 16.46 15.37 -41.22
N VAL A 540 17.61 14.73 -41.42
CA VAL A 540 18.69 15.28 -42.25
C VAL A 540 18.20 15.53 -43.68
N ILE A 541 17.44 14.61 -44.28
CA ILE A 541 16.86 14.75 -45.62
C ILE A 541 15.88 15.95 -45.68
N GLU A 542 15.12 16.16 -44.60
CA GLU A 542 14.12 17.24 -44.54
C GLU A 542 14.75 18.65 -44.42
N ILE A 543 15.84 18.77 -43.66
CA ILE A 543 16.44 20.10 -43.37
C ILE A 543 17.59 20.48 -44.25
N THR A 544 18.14 19.55 -45.07
CA THR A 544 19.26 19.78 -45.94
C THR A 544 18.88 19.60 -47.43
N ARG A 545 19.78 19.89 -48.34
CA ARG A 545 19.59 19.63 -49.78
C ARG A 545 19.82 18.17 -50.19
N ILE A 546 20.00 17.26 -49.24
CA ILE A 546 20.24 15.84 -49.50
C ILE A 546 18.89 15.14 -49.76
N ASN A 547 18.77 14.47 -50.91
CA ASN A 547 17.52 13.82 -51.33
C ASN A 547 17.54 12.29 -51.17
N THR A 548 18.62 11.72 -50.63
CA THR A 548 18.77 10.27 -50.50
C THR A 548 19.23 9.86 -49.10
N GLN A 549 18.76 8.72 -48.63
CA GLN A 549 19.16 8.16 -47.35
C GLN A 549 20.65 7.87 -47.25
N GLN A 550 21.26 7.43 -48.41
CA GLN A 550 22.70 7.21 -48.51
C GLN A 550 23.47 8.51 -48.31
N GLY A 551 23.01 9.61 -48.93
CA GLY A 551 23.63 10.93 -48.78
C GLY A 551 23.56 11.45 -47.34
N ALA A 552 22.40 11.27 -46.64
CA ALA A 552 22.24 11.66 -45.26
C ALA A 552 23.17 10.84 -44.33
N ASN A 553 23.27 9.54 -44.53
CA ASN A 553 24.19 8.68 -43.76
C ASN A 553 25.66 9.10 -44.00
N ASN A 554 26.04 9.44 -45.22
CA ASN A 554 27.40 9.91 -45.51
C ASN A 554 27.73 11.25 -44.84
N ALA A 555 26.75 12.16 -44.73
CA ALA A 555 26.92 13.42 -44.01
C ALA A 555 27.08 13.18 -42.50
N LEU A 556 26.24 12.33 -41.92
CA LEU A 556 26.33 11.95 -40.49
C LEU A 556 27.65 11.23 -40.18
N ASN A 557 28.11 10.32 -41.05
CA ASN A 557 29.40 9.63 -40.88
C ASN A 557 30.58 10.59 -40.90
N ARG A 558 30.59 11.60 -41.78
CA ARG A 558 31.64 12.64 -41.76
C ARG A 558 31.71 13.39 -40.43
N LEU A 559 30.57 13.69 -39.85
CA LEU A 559 30.53 14.33 -38.53
C LEU A 559 30.97 13.39 -37.42
N ILE A 560 30.68 12.09 -37.53
CA ILE A 560 31.18 11.05 -36.62
C ILE A 560 32.69 10.88 -36.72
N GLU A 561 33.23 10.80 -37.94
CA GLU A 561 34.68 10.69 -38.19
C GLU A 561 35.47 11.90 -37.66
N ARG A 562 34.81 13.07 -37.57
CA ARG A 562 35.39 14.29 -36.96
C ARG A 562 35.15 14.36 -35.45
N ASN A 563 34.54 13.32 -34.84
CA ASN A 563 34.21 13.25 -33.43
C ASN A 563 33.31 14.41 -32.93
N LEU A 564 32.45 14.92 -33.83
CA LEU A 564 31.49 15.98 -33.54
C LEU A 564 30.10 15.44 -33.19
N VAL A 565 29.79 14.23 -33.69
CA VAL A 565 28.50 13.56 -33.52
C VAL A 565 28.75 12.09 -33.21
N LYS A 566 27.92 11.51 -32.36
CA LYS A 566 27.89 10.07 -32.06
C LYS A 566 26.55 9.47 -32.46
N ALA A 567 26.56 8.20 -32.90
CA ALA A 567 25.36 7.45 -33.19
C ALA A 567 24.91 6.71 -31.93
N VAL A 568 23.67 6.92 -31.49
CA VAL A 568 23.04 6.26 -30.33
C VAL A 568 21.90 5.37 -30.82
N ARG A 569 21.85 4.12 -30.37
CA ARG A 569 20.81 3.19 -30.79
C ARG A 569 19.52 3.46 -30.00
N HIS A 570 18.43 3.78 -30.71
CA HIS A 570 17.12 4.00 -30.13
C HIS A 570 16.12 2.97 -30.71
N GLY A 571 15.90 1.87 -30.00
CA GLY A 571 15.07 0.77 -30.48
C GLY A 571 15.62 0.10 -31.75
N ARG A 572 14.86 0.17 -32.87
CA ARG A 572 15.26 -0.36 -34.21
C ARG A 572 15.97 0.68 -35.09
N SER A 573 16.09 1.91 -34.62
CA SER A 573 16.66 3.03 -35.38
C SER A 573 17.87 3.59 -34.66
N PHE A 574 18.62 4.46 -35.36
CA PHE A 574 19.69 5.27 -34.76
C PHE A 574 19.27 6.74 -34.72
N ILE A 575 19.62 7.39 -33.63
CA ILE A 575 19.63 8.85 -33.48
C ILE A 575 21.07 9.33 -33.37
N TYR A 576 21.32 10.55 -33.70
CA TYR A 576 22.65 11.14 -33.75
C TYR A 576 22.68 12.38 -32.85
N GLU A 577 23.61 12.40 -31.92
CA GLU A 577 23.77 13.44 -30.88
C GLU A 577 25.16 14.05 -30.97
N LEU A 578 25.36 15.26 -30.41
CA LEU A 578 26.70 15.81 -30.24
C LEU A 578 27.53 14.93 -29.29
N VAL A 579 28.84 14.87 -29.51
CA VAL A 579 29.76 14.05 -28.67
C VAL A 579 29.91 14.66 -27.30
#